data_b9d9f34096f87c03eb9f414f1443e537
#
_entry.id   b9d9f34096f87c03eb9f414f1443e537
#
_cell.length_a   1.000
_cell.length_b   1.000
_cell.length_c   1.000
_cell.angle_alpha   90.00
_cell.angle_beta   90.00
_cell.angle_gamma   90.00
#
_symmetry.space_group_name_H-M   'P 1'
#
loop_
_entity.id
_entity.type
_entity.pdbx_description
1 polymer ?
#
loop_
_entity_poly.entity_id
_entity_poly.type
_entity_poly.pdbx_seq_one_letter_code
_entity_poly.pdbx_strand_id
1 'polypeptide(L)'
;MKFIPLQITTISPSKTITFDLYIYFKETYLKYQEAGTLIPTDKLEKLTKQKVAKFYIDDKDIHMYQTYIQELMNEKLEDKDLDLEQKVAVVEGACLTAVEQSFQNPDSEKSYEMTEVAAQKLKKILETGPDALKEFFEKKTIDTDLVIAHSINVASLATRLAIRMGCSDKEISNISTAALLHDVGLTRLNKQDQELFKKHKEDMNDDEQRIYGLHVKDAISALKDRPWVKKGVLELIVNHEEVLTGKGPNKLKNLTLPIMILSLVNTYDKHVTISGMNPRDALMEITVKHIDDFEHDIINKFKDILIDEGVI
;
A
#
# COMPACT_ATOMS: atom_id res chain seq x y z
N MET A 1 -26.21 0.96 -9.27
CA MET A 1 -25.22 1.99 -8.95
C MET A 1 -24.14 1.31 -8.13
N LYS A 2 -22.89 1.35 -8.57
CA LYS A 2 -21.75 0.79 -7.83
C LYS A 2 -21.02 1.96 -7.18
N PHE A 3 -20.77 1.87 -5.87
CA PHE A 3 -20.09 2.91 -5.12
C PHE A 3 -18.65 2.52 -4.79
N ILE A 4 -17.76 3.49 -4.85
CA ILE A 4 -16.34 3.37 -4.60
C ILE A 4 -16.01 4.10 -3.30
N PRO A 5 -15.39 3.44 -2.30
CA PRO A 5 -14.94 4.11 -1.08
C PRO A 5 -13.73 5.00 -1.35
N LEU A 6 -13.70 6.16 -0.71
CA LEU A 6 -12.60 7.10 -0.66
C LEU A 6 -12.25 7.42 0.79
N GLN A 7 -10.98 7.54 1.10
CA GLN A 7 -10.58 7.98 2.44
C GLN A 7 -10.96 9.46 2.65
N ILE A 8 -11.49 9.80 3.83
CA ILE A 8 -11.90 11.17 4.15
C ILE A 8 -10.73 12.16 4.04
N THR A 9 -9.51 11.72 4.34
CA THR A 9 -8.28 12.51 4.25
C THR A 9 -7.92 12.92 2.82
N THR A 10 -8.52 12.28 1.81
CA THR A 10 -8.33 12.64 0.39
C THR A 10 -9.26 13.76 -0.07
N ILE A 11 -10.12 14.28 0.81
CA ILE A 11 -11.03 15.38 0.50
C ILE A 11 -10.57 16.64 1.25
N SER A 12 -10.36 17.73 0.50
CA SER A 12 -9.90 18.99 1.06
C SER A 12 -11.03 20.04 1.13
N PRO A 13 -11.17 20.76 2.26
CA PRO A 13 -12.14 21.85 2.36
C PRO A 13 -11.77 23.05 1.47
N SER A 14 -10.51 23.17 1.05
CA SER A 14 -10.03 24.26 0.19
C SER A 14 -10.17 23.99 -1.30
N LYS A 15 -10.61 22.77 -1.70
CA LYS A 15 -10.70 22.37 -3.10
C LYS A 15 -12.12 21.97 -3.48
N THR A 16 -12.64 22.56 -4.53
CA THR A 16 -13.96 22.22 -5.07
C THR A 16 -13.99 20.76 -5.55
N ILE A 17 -14.95 19.98 -5.06
CA ILE A 17 -15.16 18.61 -5.53
C ILE A 17 -15.84 18.61 -6.90
N THR A 18 -15.40 17.73 -7.80
CA THR A 18 -15.91 17.64 -9.18
C THR A 18 -16.90 16.50 -9.38
N PHE A 19 -17.22 15.78 -8.31
CA PHE A 19 -18.10 14.60 -8.26
C PHE A 19 -19.02 14.68 -7.05
N ASP A 20 -20.14 13.95 -7.09
CA ASP A 20 -21.02 13.83 -5.93
C ASP A 20 -20.40 12.94 -4.85
N LEU A 21 -20.44 13.38 -3.59
CA LEU A 21 -20.02 12.57 -2.44
C LEU A 21 -21.21 11.98 -1.71
N TYR A 22 -21.01 10.74 -1.27
CA TYR A 22 -21.99 9.97 -0.51
C TYR A 22 -21.39 9.49 0.80
N ILE A 23 -22.24 9.28 1.81
CA ILE A 23 -21.93 8.58 3.06
C ILE A 23 -22.77 7.30 3.11
N TYR A 24 -22.18 6.23 3.68
CA TYR A 24 -22.92 4.99 3.91
C TYR A 24 -23.50 5.01 5.32
N PHE A 25 -24.82 4.96 5.40
CA PHE A 25 -25.55 5.00 6.65
C PHE A 25 -26.80 4.12 6.60
N LYS A 26 -26.99 3.25 7.60
CA LYS A 26 -28.15 2.33 7.69
C LYS A 26 -28.41 1.60 6.37
N GLU A 27 -27.36 0.94 5.85
CA GLU A 27 -27.40 0.13 4.64
C GLU A 27 -27.76 0.91 3.35
N THR A 28 -27.66 2.24 3.37
CA THR A 28 -27.99 3.11 2.24
C THR A 28 -26.90 4.14 2.00
N TYR A 29 -26.64 4.42 0.72
CA TYR A 29 -25.77 5.52 0.31
C TYR A 29 -26.59 6.82 0.22
N LEU A 30 -26.27 7.76 1.08
CA LEU A 30 -26.94 9.08 1.12
C LEU A 30 -26.00 10.11 0.48
N LYS A 31 -26.53 10.90 -0.48
CA LYS A 31 -25.76 12.03 -1.03
C LYS A 31 -25.48 13.01 0.08
N TYR A 32 -24.19 13.27 0.30
CA TYR A 32 -23.70 14.18 1.35
C TYR A 32 -23.35 15.54 0.79
N GLN A 33 -22.71 15.59 -0.38
CA GLN A 33 -22.28 16.84 -1.02
C GLN A 33 -22.40 16.72 -2.54
N GLU A 34 -22.80 17.81 -3.21
CA GLU A 34 -22.95 17.85 -4.66
C GLU A 34 -21.65 18.29 -5.34
N ALA A 35 -21.43 17.79 -6.57
CA ALA A 35 -20.37 18.26 -7.45
C ALA A 35 -20.41 19.78 -7.64
N GLY A 36 -19.26 20.39 -7.84
CA GLY A 36 -19.14 21.85 -8.02
C GLY A 36 -19.15 22.65 -6.72
N THR A 37 -19.09 22.01 -5.57
CA THR A 37 -19.16 22.69 -4.26
C THR A 37 -17.92 22.41 -3.40
N LEU A 38 -17.74 23.22 -2.35
CA LEU A 38 -16.73 23.00 -1.29
C LEU A 38 -17.39 22.33 -0.09
N ILE A 39 -16.63 21.49 0.62
CA ILE A 39 -17.06 21.01 1.93
C ILE A 39 -16.51 21.97 2.98
N PRO A 40 -17.37 22.63 3.79
CA PRO A 40 -16.90 23.49 4.88
C PRO A 40 -16.01 22.72 5.86
N THR A 41 -14.94 23.37 6.33
CA THR A 41 -13.95 22.78 7.24
C THR A 41 -14.60 22.22 8.51
N ASP A 42 -15.53 22.96 9.11
CA ASP A 42 -16.26 22.55 10.31
C ASP A 42 -17.10 21.26 10.11
N LYS A 43 -17.64 21.08 8.91
CA LYS A 43 -18.37 19.85 8.55
C LYS A 43 -17.42 18.66 8.43
N LEU A 44 -16.26 18.84 7.79
CA LEU A 44 -15.27 17.77 7.63
C LEU A 44 -14.68 17.35 8.98
N GLU A 45 -14.30 18.33 9.82
CA GLU A 45 -13.85 18.08 11.19
C GLU A 45 -14.89 17.33 12.04
N LYS A 46 -16.17 17.71 11.90
CA LYS A 46 -17.26 17.03 12.61
C LYS A 46 -17.39 15.58 12.22
N LEU A 47 -17.26 15.25 10.93
CA LEU A 47 -17.28 13.87 10.45
C LEU A 47 -16.08 13.08 11.00
N THR A 48 -14.89 13.67 10.98
CA THR A 48 -13.67 13.05 11.53
C THR A 48 -13.82 12.77 13.03
N LYS A 49 -14.35 13.74 13.81
CA LYS A 49 -14.68 13.55 15.24
C LYS A 49 -15.73 12.46 15.47
N GLN A 50 -16.63 12.24 14.53
CA GLN A 50 -17.61 11.16 14.53
C GLN A 50 -17.06 9.82 14.01
N LYS A 51 -15.75 9.75 13.74
CA LYS A 51 -15.05 8.57 13.22
C LYS A 51 -15.56 8.11 11.85
N VAL A 52 -16.06 9.02 11.03
CA VAL A 52 -16.35 8.73 9.62
C VAL A 52 -15.00 8.66 8.89
N ALA A 53 -14.60 7.47 8.50
CA ALA A 53 -13.33 7.25 7.80
C ALA A 53 -13.45 7.40 6.28
N LYS A 54 -14.64 7.15 5.72
CA LYS A 54 -14.83 7.02 4.28
C LYS A 54 -16.00 7.85 3.76
N PHE A 55 -15.77 8.43 2.60
CA PHE A 55 -16.80 8.86 1.66
C PHE A 55 -16.96 7.81 0.55
N TYR A 56 -17.95 8.00 -0.29
CA TYR A 56 -18.22 7.16 -1.44
C TYR A 56 -18.55 8.01 -2.65
N ILE A 57 -18.14 7.54 -3.84
CA ILE A 57 -18.52 8.13 -5.13
C ILE A 57 -19.16 7.09 -6.03
N ASP A 58 -19.92 7.51 -7.04
CA ASP A 58 -20.38 6.62 -8.11
C ASP A 58 -19.18 6.16 -8.95
N ASP A 59 -19.12 4.87 -9.30
CA ASP A 59 -18.04 4.28 -10.12
C ASP A 59 -17.82 5.02 -11.46
N LYS A 60 -18.87 5.62 -12.03
CA LYS A 60 -18.74 6.44 -13.26
C LYS A 60 -17.86 7.68 -13.07
N ASP A 61 -17.76 8.21 -11.85
CA ASP A 61 -17.05 9.45 -11.52
C ASP A 61 -15.59 9.21 -11.09
N ILE A 62 -15.11 7.95 -11.15
CA ILE A 62 -13.77 7.57 -10.68
C ILE A 62 -12.65 8.40 -11.35
N HIS A 63 -12.78 8.69 -12.64
CA HIS A 63 -11.77 9.50 -13.36
C HIS A 63 -11.75 10.96 -12.90
N MET A 64 -12.88 11.52 -12.47
CA MET A 64 -12.94 12.86 -11.88
C MET A 64 -12.22 12.89 -10.53
N TYR A 65 -12.41 11.83 -9.73
CA TYR A 65 -11.67 11.69 -8.47
C TYR A 65 -10.17 11.50 -8.71
N GLN A 66 -9.76 10.71 -9.71
CA GLN A 66 -8.35 10.54 -10.06
C GLN A 66 -7.67 11.88 -10.36
N THR A 67 -8.31 12.71 -11.18
CA THR A 67 -7.82 14.06 -11.48
C THR A 67 -7.77 14.93 -10.23
N TYR A 68 -8.85 14.94 -9.46
CA TYR A 68 -8.96 15.71 -8.22
C TYR A 68 -7.85 15.36 -7.21
N ILE A 69 -7.65 14.05 -6.93
CA ILE A 69 -6.65 13.63 -5.94
C ILE A 69 -5.22 13.86 -6.43
N GLN A 70 -4.95 13.70 -7.71
CA GLN A 70 -3.64 13.99 -8.28
C GLN A 70 -3.28 15.47 -8.15
N GLU A 71 -4.21 16.37 -8.45
CA GLU A 71 -4.05 17.80 -8.27
C GLU A 71 -3.89 18.16 -6.80
N LEU A 72 -4.75 17.61 -5.92
CA LEU A 72 -4.68 17.85 -4.48
C LEU A 72 -3.33 17.43 -3.89
N MET A 73 -2.82 16.25 -4.25
CA MET A 73 -1.50 15.80 -3.80
C MET A 73 -0.39 16.70 -4.31
N ASN A 74 -0.46 17.20 -5.55
CA ASN A 74 0.52 18.16 -6.06
C ASN A 74 0.50 19.46 -5.24
N GLU A 75 -0.68 20.05 -5.07
CA GLU A 75 -0.87 21.28 -4.30
C GLU A 75 -0.35 21.12 -2.86
N LYS A 76 -0.73 20.03 -2.18
CA LYS A 76 -0.33 19.80 -0.80
C LYS A 76 1.16 19.51 -0.63
N LEU A 77 1.78 18.74 -1.53
CA LEU A 77 3.22 18.47 -1.46
C LEU A 77 4.09 19.69 -1.76
N GLU A 78 3.60 20.63 -2.58
CA GLU A 78 4.30 21.87 -2.92
C GLU A 78 4.05 23.00 -1.92
N ASP A 79 3.00 22.91 -1.11
CA ASP A 79 2.65 23.91 -0.10
C ASP A 79 3.70 23.90 1.03
N LYS A 80 4.37 25.04 1.21
CA LYS A 80 5.43 25.21 2.23
C LYS A 80 4.88 25.46 3.64
N ASP A 81 3.63 25.89 3.72
CA ASP A 81 2.98 26.22 4.99
C ASP A 81 2.33 24.98 5.66
N LEU A 82 2.20 23.88 4.91
CA LEU A 82 1.70 22.62 5.45
C LEU A 82 2.82 21.83 6.15
N ASP A 83 2.49 21.33 7.33
CA ASP A 83 3.35 20.39 8.03
C ASP A 83 3.43 19.03 7.34
N LEU A 84 4.42 18.25 7.74
CA LEU A 84 4.68 16.93 7.17
C LEU A 84 3.52 15.97 7.42
N GLU A 85 2.93 16.02 8.61
CA GLU A 85 1.80 15.18 9.00
C GLU A 85 0.61 15.33 8.05
N GLN A 86 0.25 16.57 7.70
CA GLN A 86 -0.84 16.84 6.76
C GLN A 86 -0.53 16.35 5.34
N LYS A 87 0.72 16.47 4.91
CA LYS A 87 1.18 15.96 3.61
C LYS A 87 1.12 14.44 3.54
N VAL A 88 1.61 13.77 4.58
CA VAL A 88 1.58 12.31 4.71
C VAL A 88 0.13 11.82 4.72
N ALA A 89 -0.77 12.46 5.48
CA ALA A 89 -2.16 12.03 5.57
C ALA A 89 -2.89 11.99 4.21
N VAL A 90 -2.62 12.94 3.33
CA VAL A 90 -3.22 12.95 1.98
C VAL A 90 -2.64 11.84 1.10
N VAL A 91 -1.32 11.64 1.13
CA VAL A 91 -0.65 10.59 0.36
C VAL A 91 -1.05 9.20 0.85
N GLU A 92 -1.07 8.99 2.18
CA GLU A 92 -1.54 7.75 2.79
C GLU A 92 -2.99 7.43 2.40
N GLY A 93 -3.89 8.41 2.52
CA GLY A 93 -5.28 8.25 2.10
C GLY A 93 -5.43 7.90 0.61
N ALA A 94 -4.58 8.47 -0.25
CA ALA A 94 -4.55 8.13 -1.67
C ALA A 94 -4.04 6.69 -1.88
N CYS A 95 -3.00 6.26 -1.17
CA CYS A 95 -2.50 4.89 -1.21
C CYS A 95 -3.56 3.89 -0.73
N LEU A 96 -4.20 4.16 0.42
CA LEU A 96 -5.30 3.35 0.94
C LEU A 96 -6.43 3.20 -0.07
N THR A 97 -6.89 4.31 -0.66
CA THR A 97 -7.94 4.29 -1.68
C THR A 97 -7.52 3.48 -2.91
N ALA A 98 -6.28 3.64 -3.38
CA ALA A 98 -5.77 2.94 -4.55
C ALA A 98 -5.67 1.42 -4.31
N VAL A 99 -5.18 0.99 -3.15
CA VAL A 99 -5.10 -0.43 -2.77
C VAL A 99 -6.51 -1.02 -2.65
N GLU A 100 -7.43 -0.37 -1.94
CA GLU A 100 -8.82 -0.83 -1.83
C GLU A 100 -9.46 -1.00 -3.22
N GLN A 101 -9.24 -0.06 -4.14
CA GLN A 101 -9.75 -0.14 -5.51
C GLN A 101 -9.13 -1.31 -6.29
N SER A 102 -7.84 -1.53 -6.15
CA SER A 102 -7.14 -2.64 -6.80
C SER A 102 -7.61 -4.01 -6.29
N PHE A 103 -7.91 -4.12 -5.00
CA PHE A 103 -8.48 -5.35 -4.43
C PHE A 103 -9.93 -5.57 -4.86
N GLN A 104 -10.73 -4.53 -5.03
CA GLN A 104 -12.11 -4.64 -5.53
C GLN A 104 -12.20 -4.88 -7.04
N ASN A 105 -11.25 -4.34 -7.81
CA ASN A 105 -11.23 -4.38 -9.27
C ASN A 105 -9.81 -4.67 -9.80
N PRO A 106 -9.27 -5.88 -9.56
CA PRO A 106 -7.88 -6.20 -9.86
C PRO A 106 -7.52 -6.16 -11.35
N ASP A 107 -8.52 -6.31 -12.23
CA ASP A 107 -8.37 -6.27 -13.69
C ASP A 107 -8.54 -4.86 -14.29
N SER A 108 -8.71 -3.83 -13.47
CA SER A 108 -9.01 -2.48 -13.92
C SER A 108 -7.74 -1.67 -14.20
N GLU A 109 -7.60 -1.17 -15.43
CA GLU A 109 -6.56 -0.20 -15.81
C GLU A 109 -6.59 1.04 -14.90
N LYS A 110 -7.78 1.57 -14.63
CA LYS A 110 -7.95 2.74 -13.75
C LYS A 110 -7.45 2.50 -12.33
N SER A 111 -7.70 1.31 -11.76
CA SER A 111 -7.19 0.96 -10.43
C SER A 111 -5.67 0.90 -10.42
N TYR A 112 -5.06 0.34 -11.46
CA TYR A 112 -3.61 0.31 -11.61
C TYR A 112 -3.01 1.71 -11.77
N GLU A 113 -3.58 2.57 -12.62
CA GLU A 113 -3.16 3.96 -12.79
C GLU A 113 -3.24 4.76 -11.48
N MET A 114 -4.32 4.58 -10.71
CA MET A 114 -4.44 5.18 -9.37
C MET A 114 -3.30 4.75 -8.47
N THR A 115 -2.97 3.47 -8.49
CA THR A 115 -1.86 2.94 -7.68
C THR A 115 -0.52 3.48 -8.12
N GLU A 116 -0.26 3.63 -9.42
CA GLU A 116 0.97 4.25 -9.92
C GLU A 116 1.09 5.71 -9.47
N VAL A 117 0.00 6.49 -9.55
CA VAL A 117 0.00 7.88 -9.10
C VAL A 117 0.25 7.96 -7.59
N ALA A 118 -0.42 7.14 -6.79
CA ALA A 118 -0.22 7.08 -5.34
C ALA A 118 1.23 6.69 -4.99
N ALA A 119 1.79 5.67 -5.65
CA ALA A 119 3.17 5.22 -5.47
C ALA A 119 4.20 6.31 -5.81
N GLN A 120 3.98 7.11 -6.87
CA GLN A 120 4.84 8.24 -7.20
C GLN A 120 4.83 9.32 -6.13
N LYS A 121 3.66 9.60 -5.51
CA LYS A 121 3.56 10.59 -4.44
C LYS A 121 4.13 10.06 -3.12
N LEU A 122 3.96 8.77 -2.85
CA LEU A 122 4.63 8.09 -1.74
C LEU A 122 6.15 8.20 -1.87
N LYS A 123 6.72 7.90 -3.03
CA LYS A 123 8.14 8.11 -3.31
C LYS A 123 8.55 9.56 -3.04
N LYS A 124 7.84 10.54 -3.63
CA LYS A 124 8.16 11.97 -3.50
C LYS A 124 8.20 12.43 -2.03
N ILE A 125 7.25 11.99 -1.21
CA ILE A 125 7.23 12.39 0.20
C ILE A 125 8.33 11.69 1.01
N LEU A 126 8.61 10.41 0.75
CA LEU A 126 9.69 9.68 1.42
C LEU A 126 11.09 10.20 1.04
N GLU A 127 11.25 10.85 -0.11
CA GLU A 127 12.49 11.54 -0.49
C GLU A 127 12.74 12.84 0.31
N THR A 128 11.72 13.39 0.97
CA THR A 128 11.87 14.64 1.75
C THR A 128 12.71 14.48 3.02
N GLY A 129 12.78 13.28 3.58
CA GLY A 129 13.59 12.99 4.75
C GLY A 129 13.11 11.81 5.60
N PRO A 130 13.83 11.53 6.69
CA PRO A 130 13.54 10.39 7.56
C PRO A 130 12.20 10.50 8.29
N ASP A 131 11.81 11.70 8.71
CA ASP A 131 10.57 11.90 9.48
C ASP A 131 9.30 11.48 8.73
N ALA A 132 9.36 11.46 7.38
CA ALA A 132 8.21 11.06 6.57
C ALA A 132 7.81 9.60 6.80
N LEU A 133 8.77 8.68 6.97
CA LEU A 133 8.47 7.28 7.23
C LEU A 133 7.81 7.11 8.60
N LYS A 134 8.33 7.79 9.62
CA LYS A 134 7.77 7.77 10.98
C LYS A 134 6.30 8.15 11.00
N GLU A 135 5.94 9.23 10.29
CA GLU A 135 4.54 9.68 10.19
C GLU A 135 3.60 8.62 9.61
N PHE A 136 4.06 7.77 8.67
CA PHE A 136 3.27 6.65 8.16
C PHE A 136 3.03 5.57 9.23
N PHE A 137 3.98 5.35 10.15
CA PHE A 137 3.88 4.29 11.17
C PHE A 137 3.18 4.73 12.45
N GLU A 138 3.21 6.01 12.82
CA GLU A 138 2.52 6.53 14.01
C GLU A 138 1.00 6.58 13.83
N LYS A 139 0.51 6.70 12.60
CA LYS A 139 -0.92 6.74 12.26
C LYS A 139 -1.45 5.34 12.02
N LYS A 140 -1.88 4.67 13.08
CA LYS A 140 -2.71 3.46 12.91
C LYS A 140 -4.10 3.88 12.44
N THR A 141 -4.41 3.67 11.17
CA THR A 141 -5.76 3.82 10.63
C THR A 141 -6.70 2.84 11.34
N ILE A 142 -7.65 3.40 12.08
CA ILE A 142 -8.71 2.63 12.77
C ILE A 142 -9.60 2.00 11.68
N ASP A 143 -9.90 0.70 11.77
CA ASP A 143 -10.77 -0.05 10.83
C ASP A 143 -10.20 -0.32 9.42
N THR A 144 -8.89 -0.37 9.23
CA THR A 144 -8.31 -0.80 7.96
C THR A 144 -8.15 -2.32 7.92
N ASP A 145 -8.51 -2.95 6.81
CA ASP A 145 -8.25 -4.37 6.55
C ASP A 145 -6.74 -4.66 6.68
N LEU A 146 -6.39 -5.78 7.33
CA LEU A 146 -4.99 -6.14 7.60
C LEU A 146 -4.14 -6.22 6.33
N VAL A 147 -4.71 -6.75 5.22
CA VAL A 147 -4.00 -6.82 3.93
C VAL A 147 -3.70 -5.44 3.39
N ILE A 148 -4.63 -4.50 3.52
CA ILE A 148 -4.46 -3.12 3.06
C ILE A 148 -3.42 -2.40 3.91
N ALA A 149 -3.50 -2.54 5.25
CA ALA A 149 -2.51 -1.97 6.16
C ALA A 149 -1.10 -2.51 5.87
N HIS A 150 -0.98 -3.83 5.68
CA HIS A 150 0.24 -4.49 5.27
C HIS A 150 0.79 -3.91 3.96
N SER A 151 -0.04 -3.77 2.93
CA SER A 151 0.39 -3.22 1.64
C SER A 151 0.95 -1.80 1.76
N ILE A 152 0.36 -0.94 2.60
CA ILE A 152 0.85 0.43 2.83
C ILE A 152 2.19 0.42 3.57
N ASN A 153 2.31 -0.38 4.62
CA ASN A 153 3.55 -0.51 5.38
C ASN A 153 4.68 -1.02 4.49
N VAL A 154 4.43 -2.11 3.75
CA VAL A 154 5.42 -2.68 2.82
C VAL A 154 5.83 -1.64 1.77
N ALA A 155 4.86 -0.89 1.20
CA ALA A 155 5.17 0.13 0.21
C ALA A 155 6.03 1.26 0.79
N SER A 156 5.73 1.74 2.00
CA SER A 156 6.48 2.81 2.64
C SER A 156 7.91 2.37 2.98
N LEU A 157 8.07 1.22 3.62
CA LEU A 157 9.37 0.67 4.01
C LEU A 157 10.23 0.27 2.81
N ALA A 158 9.65 -0.46 1.83
CA ALA A 158 10.39 -0.91 0.65
C ALA A 158 10.82 0.27 -0.23
N THR A 159 9.97 1.29 -0.39
CA THR A 159 10.33 2.51 -1.11
C THR A 159 11.49 3.22 -0.42
N ARG A 160 11.43 3.35 0.91
CA ARG A 160 12.49 4.01 1.67
C ARG A 160 13.81 3.23 1.62
N LEU A 161 13.75 1.90 1.74
CA LEU A 161 14.92 1.03 1.62
C LEU A 161 15.53 1.14 0.21
N ALA A 162 14.72 1.14 -0.84
CA ALA A 162 15.18 1.30 -2.21
C ALA A 162 15.90 2.65 -2.44
N ILE A 163 15.39 3.75 -1.86
CA ILE A 163 16.05 5.07 -1.87
C ILE A 163 17.41 4.98 -1.18
N ARG A 164 17.49 4.39 0.02
CA ARG A 164 18.72 4.27 0.82
C ARG A 164 19.73 3.31 0.18
N MET A 165 19.28 2.33 -0.58
CA MET A 165 20.15 1.40 -1.35
C MET A 165 20.64 2.00 -2.67
N GLY A 166 20.19 3.20 -3.05
CA GLY A 166 20.60 3.86 -4.28
C GLY A 166 20.02 3.23 -5.57
N CYS A 167 18.85 2.62 -5.47
CA CYS A 167 18.13 2.13 -6.66
C CYS A 167 17.82 3.27 -7.63
N SER A 168 17.76 2.97 -8.92
CA SER A 168 17.36 3.94 -9.92
C SER A 168 15.91 4.41 -9.73
N ASP A 169 15.57 5.59 -10.22
CA ASP A 169 14.21 6.15 -10.16
C ASP A 169 13.15 5.20 -10.71
N LYS A 170 13.49 4.45 -11.76
CA LYS A 170 12.61 3.45 -12.35
C LYS A 170 12.40 2.26 -11.41
N GLU A 171 13.46 1.76 -10.78
CA GLU A 171 13.37 0.65 -9.82
C GLU A 171 12.58 1.06 -8.58
N ILE A 172 12.83 2.24 -8.02
CA ILE A 172 12.07 2.77 -6.88
C ILE A 172 10.58 2.86 -7.23
N SER A 173 10.25 3.45 -8.40
CA SER A 173 8.86 3.55 -8.86
C SER A 173 8.20 2.17 -9.04
N ASN A 174 8.92 1.19 -9.58
CA ASN A 174 8.42 -0.17 -9.73
C ASN A 174 8.21 -0.84 -8.36
N ILE A 175 9.16 -0.70 -7.42
CA ILE A 175 9.05 -1.24 -6.06
C ILE A 175 7.84 -0.63 -5.35
N SER A 176 7.69 0.69 -5.37
CA SER A 176 6.59 1.38 -4.70
C SER A 176 5.22 0.93 -5.24
N THR A 177 5.09 0.81 -6.57
CA THR A 177 3.84 0.36 -7.21
C THR A 177 3.58 -1.13 -6.92
N ALA A 178 4.61 -1.97 -7.06
CA ALA A 178 4.50 -3.39 -6.78
C ALA A 178 4.15 -3.67 -5.32
N ALA A 179 4.74 -2.94 -4.38
CA ALA A 179 4.48 -3.09 -2.96
C ALA A 179 3.01 -2.79 -2.58
N LEU A 180 2.37 -1.81 -3.23
CA LEU A 180 0.94 -1.54 -3.04
C LEU A 180 0.04 -2.65 -3.63
N LEU A 181 0.53 -3.43 -4.59
CA LEU A 181 -0.25 -4.43 -5.35
C LEU A 181 0.16 -5.88 -5.07
N HIS A 182 1.22 -6.15 -4.29
CA HIS A 182 1.87 -7.45 -4.25
C HIS A 182 0.92 -8.59 -3.86
N ASP A 183 -0.01 -8.32 -2.98
CA ASP A 183 -1.00 -9.28 -2.47
C ASP A 183 -2.35 -9.22 -3.22
N VAL A 184 -2.47 -8.46 -4.31
CA VAL A 184 -3.73 -8.35 -5.07
C VAL A 184 -4.25 -9.72 -5.56
N GLY A 185 -3.38 -10.69 -5.74
CA GLY A 185 -3.73 -12.07 -6.10
C GLY A 185 -4.55 -12.81 -5.04
N LEU A 186 -4.52 -12.39 -3.78
CA LEU A 186 -5.38 -12.92 -2.73
C LEU A 186 -6.87 -12.79 -3.08
N THR A 187 -7.24 -11.76 -3.84
CA THR A 187 -8.62 -11.55 -4.29
C THR A 187 -9.16 -12.66 -5.19
N ARG A 188 -8.27 -13.50 -5.75
CA ARG A 188 -8.61 -14.64 -6.61
C ARG A 188 -8.83 -15.93 -5.84
N LEU A 189 -8.36 -15.97 -4.59
CA LEU A 189 -8.64 -17.09 -3.69
C LEU A 189 -10.09 -17.01 -3.20
N ASN A 190 -10.67 -18.16 -2.85
CA ASN A 190 -11.97 -18.14 -2.17
C ASN A 190 -11.83 -17.52 -0.76
N LYS A 191 -12.92 -17.09 -0.16
CA LYS A 191 -12.92 -16.37 1.13
C LYS A 191 -12.25 -17.14 2.27
N GLN A 192 -12.36 -18.46 2.28
CA GLN A 192 -11.73 -19.30 3.31
C GLN A 192 -10.21 -19.34 3.13
N ASP A 193 -9.75 -19.45 1.89
CA ASP A 193 -8.33 -19.49 1.57
C ASP A 193 -7.65 -18.13 1.73
N GLN A 194 -8.40 -17.02 1.59
CA GLN A 194 -7.90 -15.67 1.90
C GLN A 194 -7.49 -15.54 3.38
N GLU A 195 -8.10 -16.28 4.29
CA GLU A 195 -7.74 -16.29 5.71
C GLU A 195 -6.33 -16.85 5.95
N LEU A 196 -5.75 -17.59 5.00
CA LEU A 196 -4.37 -18.07 5.08
C LEU A 196 -3.36 -16.93 5.13
N PHE A 197 -3.72 -15.74 4.63
CA PHE A 197 -2.89 -14.54 4.78
C PHE A 197 -2.56 -14.22 6.26
N LYS A 198 -3.46 -14.58 7.19
CA LYS A 198 -3.29 -14.35 8.64
C LYS A 198 -2.37 -15.38 9.32
N LYS A 199 -1.86 -16.37 8.58
CA LYS A 199 -0.93 -17.38 9.10
C LYS A 199 0.49 -17.11 8.60
N HIS A 200 1.49 -17.39 9.43
CA HIS A 200 2.85 -17.51 8.94
C HIS A 200 3.01 -18.75 8.08
N LYS A 201 3.84 -18.66 7.06
CA LYS A 201 4.11 -19.77 6.14
C LYS A 201 4.63 -21.01 6.87
N GLU A 202 5.38 -20.80 7.95
CA GLU A 202 5.93 -21.87 8.80
C GLU A 202 4.84 -22.62 9.58
N ASP A 203 3.71 -21.97 9.86
CA ASP A 203 2.55 -22.53 10.57
C ASP A 203 1.54 -23.19 9.62
N MET A 204 1.76 -23.08 8.30
CA MET A 204 0.91 -23.68 7.28
C MET A 204 1.36 -25.12 7.00
N ASN A 205 0.40 -26.04 6.88
CA ASN A 205 0.67 -27.37 6.33
C ASN A 205 0.93 -27.29 4.82
N ASP A 206 1.37 -28.40 4.19
CA ASP A 206 1.75 -28.45 2.78
C ASP A 206 0.62 -28.03 1.82
N ASP A 207 -0.63 -28.40 2.12
CA ASP A 207 -1.78 -28.00 1.31
C ASP A 207 -2.09 -26.50 1.45
N GLU A 208 -2.03 -25.97 2.67
CA GLU A 208 -2.20 -24.55 2.93
C GLU A 208 -1.10 -23.73 2.25
N GLN A 209 0.16 -24.14 2.31
CA GLN A 209 1.26 -23.47 1.62
C GLN A 209 1.07 -23.50 0.10
N ARG A 210 0.61 -24.61 -0.46
CA ARG A 210 0.31 -24.74 -1.89
C ARG A 210 -0.83 -23.81 -2.31
N ILE A 211 -1.92 -23.74 -1.53
CA ILE A 211 -3.07 -22.88 -1.79
C ILE A 211 -2.67 -21.41 -1.65
N TYR A 212 -2.00 -21.06 -0.56
CA TYR A 212 -1.52 -19.71 -0.33
C TYR A 212 -0.58 -19.24 -1.45
N GLY A 213 0.34 -20.08 -1.90
CA GLY A 213 1.24 -19.78 -3.02
C GLY A 213 0.54 -19.49 -4.36
N LEU A 214 -0.77 -19.77 -4.50
CA LEU A 214 -1.53 -19.42 -5.70
C LEU A 214 -1.72 -17.90 -5.83
N HIS A 215 -1.76 -17.14 -4.72
CA HIS A 215 -1.92 -15.68 -4.80
C HIS A 215 -0.82 -15.01 -5.64
N VAL A 216 0.41 -15.53 -5.58
CA VAL A 216 1.53 -15.05 -6.41
C VAL A 216 1.29 -15.37 -7.89
N LYS A 217 0.71 -16.53 -8.21
CA LYS A 217 0.39 -16.95 -9.57
C LYS A 217 -0.88 -16.32 -10.11
N ASP A 218 -1.87 -16.14 -9.26
CA ASP A 218 -3.17 -15.60 -9.64
C ASP A 218 -3.12 -14.07 -9.80
N ALA A 219 -2.24 -13.37 -9.07
CA ALA A 219 -1.91 -11.98 -9.37
C ALA A 219 -1.44 -11.81 -10.81
N ILE A 220 -0.65 -12.78 -11.32
CA ILE A 220 -0.23 -12.78 -12.72
C ILE A 220 -1.43 -12.85 -13.66
N SER A 221 -2.44 -13.70 -13.37
CA SER A 221 -3.59 -13.88 -14.26
C SER A 221 -4.43 -12.59 -14.37
N ALA A 222 -4.49 -11.79 -13.30
CA ALA A 222 -5.18 -10.51 -13.27
C ALA A 222 -4.46 -9.42 -14.09
N LEU A 223 -3.12 -9.41 -14.02
CA LEU A 223 -2.27 -8.33 -14.53
C LEU A 223 -1.46 -8.73 -15.77
N LYS A 224 -1.28 -10.04 -16.01
CA LYS A 224 -0.53 -10.56 -17.15
C LYS A 224 -1.20 -10.17 -18.47
N ASP A 225 -0.38 -9.86 -19.44
CA ASP A 225 -0.80 -9.48 -20.80
C ASP A 225 -1.63 -8.19 -20.87
N ARG A 226 -1.69 -7.42 -19.77
CA ARG A 226 -2.28 -6.09 -19.77
C ARG A 226 -1.25 -5.07 -20.27
N PRO A 227 -1.53 -4.34 -21.37
CA PRO A 227 -0.56 -3.43 -21.97
C PRO A 227 -0.17 -2.25 -21.07
N TRP A 228 -1.02 -1.92 -20.11
CA TRP A 228 -0.82 -0.84 -19.15
C TRP A 228 -0.01 -1.28 -17.91
N VAL A 229 0.21 -2.58 -17.67
CA VAL A 229 1.05 -3.05 -16.55
C VAL A 229 2.51 -3.04 -16.92
N LYS A 230 3.34 -2.34 -16.15
CA LYS A 230 4.79 -2.32 -16.33
C LYS A 230 5.40 -3.69 -16.02
N LYS A 231 6.24 -4.19 -16.91
CA LYS A 231 6.90 -5.51 -16.75
C LYS A 231 7.67 -5.62 -15.44
N GLY A 232 8.40 -4.56 -15.04
CA GLY A 232 9.15 -4.56 -13.78
C GLY A 232 8.25 -4.60 -12.54
N VAL A 233 7.05 -4.02 -12.59
CA VAL A 233 6.06 -4.12 -11.51
C VAL A 233 5.53 -5.55 -11.42
N LEU A 234 5.15 -6.14 -12.56
CA LEU A 234 4.67 -7.51 -12.61
C LEU A 234 5.71 -8.52 -12.11
N GLU A 235 6.98 -8.35 -12.50
CA GLU A 235 8.10 -9.18 -12.05
C GLU A 235 8.23 -9.16 -10.52
N LEU A 236 8.12 -7.97 -9.90
CA LEU A 236 8.18 -7.82 -8.46
C LEU A 236 6.99 -8.47 -7.76
N ILE A 237 5.77 -8.28 -8.26
CA ILE A 237 4.55 -8.88 -7.70
C ILE A 237 4.67 -10.42 -7.70
N VAL A 238 5.14 -11.00 -8.80
CA VAL A 238 5.28 -12.45 -8.95
C VAL A 238 6.33 -13.04 -8.03
N ASN A 239 7.34 -12.26 -7.66
CA ASN A 239 8.51 -12.75 -6.95
C ASN A 239 8.68 -12.16 -5.54
N HIS A 240 7.63 -11.51 -4.99
CA HIS A 240 7.72 -10.84 -3.68
C HIS A 240 7.89 -11.81 -2.49
N GLU A 241 7.73 -13.10 -2.68
CA GLU A 241 8.00 -14.14 -1.66
C GLU A 241 9.26 -14.98 -1.97
N GLU A 242 10.08 -14.57 -2.94
CA GLU A 242 11.32 -15.25 -3.23
C GLU A 242 12.42 -14.89 -2.23
N VAL A 243 13.21 -15.90 -1.87
CA VAL A 243 14.33 -15.80 -0.93
C VAL A 243 15.58 -16.46 -1.48
N LEU A 244 16.79 -16.08 -1.02
CA LEU A 244 18.07 -16.59 -1.50
C LEU A 244 18.21 -18.10 -1.32
N THR A 245 17.60 -18.66 -0.28
CA THR A 245 17.59 -20.10 -0.01
C THR A 245 16.77 -20.93 -1.01
N GLY A 246 16.06 -20.27 -1.95
CA GLY A 246 15.20 -20.91 -2.95
C GLY A 246 13.94 -21.56 -2.38
N LYS A 247 13.51 -21.17 -1.19
CA LYS A 247 12.26 -21.63 -0.56
C LYS A 247 11.02 -20.86 -1.05
N GLY A 248 11.20 -19.87 -1.92
CA GLY A 248 10.11 -19.12 -2.53
C GLY A 248 9.27 -19.93 -3.51
N PRO A 249 8.08 -19.40 -3.92
CA PRO A 249 7.13 -20.13 -4.78
C PRO A 249 7.67 -20.48 -6.17
N ASN A 250 8.54 -19.65 -6.74
CA ASN A 250 9.13 -19.83 -8.06
C ASN A 250 10.55 -20.43 -8.01
N LYS A 251 11.11 -20.58 -6.80
CA LYS A 251 12.44 -21.19 -6.55
C LYS A 251 13.55 -20.53 -7.37
N LEU A 252 13.55 -19.20 -7.43
CA LEU A 252 14.56 -18.44 -8.15
C LEU A 252 15.94 -18.65 -7.50
N LYS A 253 16.96 -18.82 -8.33
CA LYS A 253 18.35 -18.99 -7.88
C LYS A 253 19.10 -17.67 -7.74
N ASN A 254 18.69 -16.66 -8.50
CA ASN A 254 19.28 -15.35 -8.51
C ASN A 254 18.18 -14.31 -8.32
N LEU A 255 18.28 -13.51 -7.29
CA LEU A 255 17.35 -12.42 -7.00
C LEU A 255 18.00 -11.09 -7.38
N THR A 256 17.21 -10.20 -7.99
CA THR A 256 17.63 -8.81 -8.19
C THR A 256 17.45 -8.02 -6.90
N LEU A 257 18.21 -6.94 -6.73
CA LEU A 257 18.08 -6.07 -5.57
C LEU A 257 16.62 -5.62 -5.31
N PRO A 258 15.85 -5.18 -6.33
CA PRO A 258 14.43 -4.85 -6.12
C PRO A 258 13.58 -5.99 -5.56
N ILE A 259 13.78 -7.23 -6.02
CA ILE A 259 13.07 -8.41 -5.48
C ILE A 259 13.46 -8.64 -4.02
N MET A 260 14.76 -8.61 -3.69
CA MET A 260 15.23 -8.80 -2.31
C MET A 260 14.70 -7.73 -1.35
N ILE A 261 14.65 -6.46 -1.78
CA ILE A 261 14.08 -5.36 -1.00
C ILE A 261 12.61 -5.64 -0.68
N LEU A 262 11.81 -5.94 -1.71
CA LEU A 262 10.38 -6.17 -1.52
C LEU A 262 10.11 -7.40 -0.66
N SER A 263 10.82 -8.48 -0.88
CA SER A 263 10.65 -9.73 -0.14
C SER A 263 11.07 -9.60 1.34
N LEU A 264 12.19 -8.95 1.64
CA LEU A 264 12.62 -8.68 3.01
C LEU A 264 11.58 -7.88 3.78
N VAL A 265 11.12 -6.78 3.18
CA VAL A 265 10.16 -5.88 3.83
C VAL A 265 8.79 -6.56 3.99
N ASN A 266 8.35 -7.33 3.00
CA ASN A 266 7.14 -8.15 3.08
C ASN A 266 7.20 -9.13 4.26
N THR A 267 8.31 -9.88 4.38
CA THR A 267 8.52 -10.83 5.50
C THR A 267 8.51 -10.11 6.84
N TYR A 268 9.22 -8.99 6.97
CA TYR A 268 9.25 -8.18 8.18
C TYR A 268 7.86 -7.67 8.58
N ASP A 269 7.13 -7.06 7.66
CA ASP A 269 5.85 -6.46 8.01
C ASP A 269 4.76 -7.51 8.28
N LYS A 270 4.85 -8.72 7.72
CA LYS A 270 4.02 -9.85 8.14
C LYS A 270 4.17 -10.15 9.62
N HIS A 271 5.39 -10.13 10.16
CA HIS A 271 5.60 -10.30 11.61
C HIS A 271 4.98 -9.15 12.42
N VAL A 272 5.10 -7.92 11.94
CA VAL A 272 4.55 -6.74 12.64
C VAL A 272 3.03 -6.68 12.52
N THR A 273 2.50 -6.66 11.31
CA THR A 273 1.07 -6.39 11.04
C THR A 273 0.18 -7.61 11.28
N ILE A 274 0.63 -8.80 10.85
CA ILE A 274 -0.20 -10.01 10.93
C ILE A 274 -0.06 -10.69 12.28
N SER A 275 1.18 -10.83 12.79
CA SER A 275 1.42 -11.48 14.10
C SER A 275 1.31 -10.53 15.27
N GLY A 276 1.20 -9.23 15.02
CA GLY A 276 1.20 -8.22 16.09
C GLY A 276 2.51 -8.15 16.86
N MET A 277 3.61 -8.60 16.25
CA MET A 277 4.93 -8.59 16.87
C MET A 277 5.45 -7.15 17.01
N ASN A 278 6.15 -6.88 18.09
CA ASN A 278 6.84 -5.60 18.23
C ASN A 278 7.87 -5.42 17.09
N PRO A 279 8.01 -4.23 16.50
CA PRO A 279 8.95 -3.98 15.38
C PRO A 279 10.40 -4.42 15.64
N ARG A 280 10.93 -4.27 16.86
CA ARG A 280 12.26 -4.77 17.24
C ARG A 280 12.35 -6.29 17.24
N ASP A 281 11.31 -6.96 17.76
CA ASP A 281 11.25 -8.41 17.81
C ASP A 281 11.11 -8.99 16.40
N ALA A 282 10.33 -8.33 15.52
CA ALA A 282 10.23 -8.70 14.11
C ALA A 282 11.58 -8.59 13.37
N LEU A 283 12.36 -7.52 13.64
CA LEU A 283 13.71 -7.40 13.11
C LEU A 283 14.65 -8.48 13.64
N MET A 284 14.51 -8.84 14.92
CA MET A 284 15.30 -9.91 15.52
C MET A 284 14.96 -11.26 14.90
N GLU A 285 13.69 -11.52 14.61
CA GLU A 285 13.25 -12.72 13.89
C GLU A 285 13.93 -12.83 12.52
N ILE A 286 13.95 -11.74 11.73
CA ILE A 286 14.67 -11.68 10.46
C ILE A 286 16.15 -11.99 10.62
N THR A 287 16.81 -11.37 11.61
CA THR A 287 18.26 -11.52 11.80
C THR A 287 18.68 -12.86 12.38
N VAL A 288 17.78 -13.62 13.00
CA VAL A 288 18.08 -14.92 13.62
C VAL A 288 17.60 -16.08 12.76
N LYS A 289 16.34 -16.04 12.29
CA LYS A 289 15.74 -17.17 11.56
C LYS A 289 15.82 -17.05 10.04
N HIS A 290 15.83 -15.82 9.53
CA HIS A 290 15.81 -15.54 8.10
C HIS A 290 17.12 -14.94 7.59
N ILE A 291 18.21 -15.07 8.36
CA ILE A 291 19.51 -14.48 8.01
C ILE A 291 20.07 -15.00 6.67
N ASP A 292 19.84 -16.26 6.35
CA ASP A 292 20.28 -16.89 5.11
C ASP A 292 19.33 -16.61 3.93
N ASP A 293 18.14 -16.10 4.19
CA ASP A 293 17.11 -15.80 3.19
C ASP A 293 17.38 -14.48 2.46
N PHE A 294 18.20 -13.58 3.04
CA PHE A 294 18.49 -12.24 2.51
C PHE A 294 19.96 -11.88 2.61
N GLU A 295 20.43 -10.99 1.75
CA GLU A 295 21.80 -10.46 1.84
C GLU A 295 21.98 -9.63 3.13
N HIS A 296 23.07 -9.86 3.84
CA HIS A 296 23.38 -9.18 5.12
C HIS A 296 23.43 -7.66 4.97
N ASP A 297 23.93 -7.15 3.83
CA ASP A 297 23.99 -5.69 3.60
C ASP A 297 22.59 -5.08 3.53
N ILE A 298 21.62 -5.74 2.90
CA ILE A 298 20.24 -5.27 2.82
C ILE A 298 19.58 -5.30 4.19
N ILE A 299 19.79 -6.39 4.98
CA ILE A 299 19.28 -6.48 6.36
C ILE A 299 19.84 -5.33 7.22
N ASN A 300 21.16 -5.07 7.14
CA ASN A 300 21.80 -4.02 7.91
C ASN A 300 21.29 -2.62 7.53
N LYS A 301 21.15 -2.33 6.23
CA LYS A 301 20.57 -1.07 5.76
C LYS A 301 19.12 -0.90 6.19
N PHE A 302 18.34 -1.98 6.17
CA PHE A 302 16.96 -1.96 6.64
C PHE A 302 16.88 -1.67 8.16
N LYS A 303 17.74 -2.33 8.95
CA LYS A 303 17.90 -2.05 10.38
C LYS A 303 18.23 -0.58 10.64
N ASP A 304 19.23 -0.03 9.90
CA ASP A 304 19.61 1.37 10.05
C ASP A 304 18.42 2.31 9.80
N ILE A 305 17.60 2.04 8.77
CA ILE A 305 16.40 2.83 8.49
C ILE A 305 15.42 2.77 9.66
N LEU A 306 15.13 1.57 10.17
CA LEU A 306 14.16 1.41 11.26
C LEU A 306 14.59 2.17 12.52
N ILE A 307 15.90 2.24 12.79
CA ILE A 307 16.47 2.97 13.93
C ILE A 307 16.51 4.47 13.64
N ASP A 308 17.13 4.88 12.52
CA ASP A 308 17.36 6.29 12.19
C ASP A 308 16.05 7.08 12.04
N GLU A 309 15.01 6.42 11.56
CA GLU A 309 13.70 7.01 11.27
C GLU A 309 12.67 6.75 12.38
N GLY A 310 13.11 6.21 13.53
CA GLY A 310 12.32 6.11 14.75
C GLY A 310 11.15 5.12 14.69
N VAL A 311 11.24 4.09 13.83
CA VAL A 311 10.27 3.00 13.78
C VAL A 311 10.49 2.01 14.94
N ILE A 312 11.78 1.85 15.37
CA ILE A 312 12.18 0.99 16.51
C ILE A 312 13.04 1.71 17.51
#